data_604cb04f8bd939372d0121ec96d2eea1
#
_entry.id   604cb04f8bd939372d0121ec96d2eea1
#
_cell.length_a   1.000
_cell.length_b   1.000
_cell.length_c   1.000
_cell.angle_alpha   90.00
_cell.angle_beta   90.00
_cell.angle_gamma   90.00
#
_symmetry.space_group_name_H-M   'P 1'
#
loop_
_entity.id
_entity.type
_entity.pdbx_description
1 polymer ?
#
loop_
_entity_poly.entity_id
_entity_poly.type
_entity_poly.pdbx_seq_one_letter_code
_entity_poly.pdbx_strand_id
1 'polypeptide(L)'
;MAVDDYSKSSICVICGRSSVLIAKALQVCVDCVRSEPEKAKEIALQTHAESRIQYGLPERPPRSPDGKLCGICSNACKIGEGERGFCGLKTVKDGKLVDVYTRGSNEGLLHAYLDPHPTNCCSTWFCPAGTGVGYPDYCFSPERGDRGYFNYAVFMFGCNFNCLYCQNPSHKRLEGISPVTVEEFSETIRQNKKISCICYFGGDPTPQLPFTLKASRLSLEKCPDRKLKICYETNGTGNSSLVKRAAELCFVSGGNIKFDLKCFDPNLSYVLSGADNSQTYENFRMVYEEFYEERKDVPVLTGVTLLVPGYVDEREVENIVKFIADLNPDIPYSFLVFHPRLFFLDMGITPLEQVKKCYQTAKKYLNRVKVGNIHLLPIKSQKDLEKE
;
A
#
# COMPACT_ATOMS: atom_id res chain seq x y z
N MET A 1 18.59 21.99 9.71
CA MET A 1 17.57 21.10 10.25
C MET A 1 18.10 20.53 11.55
N ALA A 2 17.42 20.76 12.67
CA ALA A 2 17.80 20.21 13.96
C ALA A 2 17.80 18.67 13.82
N VAL A 3 18.88 18.03 14.26
CA VAL A 3 18.93 16.58 14.43
C VAL A 3 17.93 16.29 15.55
N ASP A 4 16.74 15.83 15.19
CA ASP A 4 15.73 15.41 16.16
C ASP A 4 16.37 14.31 17.03
N ASP A 5 16.29 14.54 18.34
CA ASP A 5 16.87 13.68 19.37
C ASP A 5 16.05 12.36 19.47
N TYR A 6 16.30 11.42 18.54
CA TYR A 6 15.71 10.07 18.53
C TYR A 6 16.15 9.21 19.74
N SER A 7 16.91 9.81 20.69
CA SER A 7 17.45 9.10 21.86
C SER A 7 16.45 9.00 23.03
N LYS A 8 15.32 9.72 22.98
CA LYS A 8 14.36 9.73 24.09
C LYS A 8 13.42 8.56 24.03
N SER A 9 13.55 7.66 25.03
CA SER A 9 12.64 6.55 25.21
C SER A 9 11.23 7.01 25.57
N SER A 10 10.22 6.25 25.10
CA SER A 10 8.82 6.32 25.53
C SER A 10 8.50 5.21 26.50
N ILE A 11 7.49 5.42 27.35
CA ILE A 11 7.03 4.43 28.34
C ILE A 11 5.74 3.80 27.82
N CYS A 12 5.68 2.46 27.86
CA CYS A 12 4.44 1.72 27.61
C CYS A 12 3.48 1.92 28.79
N VAL A 13 2.31 2.49 28.54
CA VAL A 13 1.31 2.77 29.63
C VAL A 13 0.64 1.50 30.16
N ILE A 14 0.79 0.35 29.48
CA ILE A 14 0.25 -0.94 29.94
C ILE A 14 1.23 -1.65 30.86
N CYS A 15 2.50 -1.81 30.48
CA CYS A 15 3.48 -2.60 31.26
C CYS A 15 4.62 -1.79 31.89
N GLY A 16 4.69 -0.48 31.69
CA GLY A 16 5.74 0.38 32.25
C GLY A 16 7.11 0.28 31.56
N ARG A 17 7.28 -0.57 30.51
CA ARG A 17 8.54 -0.68 29.78
C ARG A 17 8.92 0.65 29.12
N SER A 18 10.17 1.06 29.29
CA SER A 18 10.76 2.21 28.58
C SER A 18 11.60 1.75 27.40
N SER A 19 11.39 2.33 26.21
CA SER A 19 12.15 1.99 25.00
C SER A 19 12.07 3.10 23.95
N VAL A 20 13.14 3.26 23.18
CA VAL A 20 13.18 4.10 21.96
C VAL A 20 12.37 3.49 20.80
N LEU A 21 11.96 2.22 20.93
CA LEU A 21 11.14 1.49 19.95
C LEU A 21 9.64 1.57 20.28
N ILE A 22 9.23 2.46 21.17
CA ILE A 22 7.83 2.75 21.49
C ILE A 22 7.51 4.16 20.99
N ALA A 23 6.58 4.27 20.05
CA ALA A 23 6.15 5.57 19.54
C ALA A 23 5.42 6.38 20.63
N LYS A 24 5.80 7.64 20.81
CA LYS A 24 5.15 8.55 21.79
C LYS A 24 3.67 8.73 21.53
N ALA A 25 3.27 8.70 20.26
CA ALA A 25 1.88 8.83 19.88
C ALA A 25 1.03 7.63 20.32
N LEU A 26 1.60 6.41 20.40
CA LEU A 26 0.88 5.21 20.80
C LEU A 26 1.06 4.89 22.29
N GLN A 27 2.26 5.08 22.84
CA GLN A 27 2.63 4.72 24.21
C GLN A 27 2.31 3.26 24.57
N VAL A 28 2.35 2.35 23.60
CA VAL A 28 2.11 0.91 23.77
C VAL A 28 3.21 0.14 23.03
N CYS A 29 3.85 -0.82 23.70
CA CYS A 29 4.83 -1.70 23.07
C CYS A 29 4.16 -2.87 22.34
N VAL A 30 4.85 -3.47 21.37
CA VAL A 30 4.32 -4.58 20.57
C VAL A 30 3.94 -5.80 21.41
N ASP A 31 4.67 -6.07 22.51
CA ASP A 31 4.33 -7.18 23.41
C ASP A 31 2.96 -6.97 24.07
N CYS A 32 2.65 -5.74 24.48
CA CYS A 32 1.33 -5.41 25.04
C CYS A 32 0.23 -5.43 23.98
N VAL A 33 0.52 -5.06 22.73
CA VAL A 33 -0.44 -5.25 21.63
C VAL A 33 -0.82 -6.72 21.50
N ARG A 34 0.14 -7.64 21.67
CA ARG A 34 -0.07 -9.08 21.55
C ARG A 34 -0.73 -9.71 22.79
N SER A 35 -0.37 -9.25 23.99
CA SER A 35 -0.84 -9.85 25.26
C SER A 35 -2.14 -9.23 25.78
N GLU A 36 -2.38 -7.95 25.51
CA GLU A 36 -3.56 -7.20 25.97
C GLU A 36 -4.17 -6.38 24.81
N PRO A 37 -4.60 -7.04 23.72
CA PRO A 37 -4.98 -6.38 22.48
C PRO A 37 -6.12 -5.38 22.63
N GLU A 38 -7.10 -5.64 23.49
CA GLU A 38 -8.26 -4.75 23.65
C GLU A 38 -7.84 -3.41 24.29
N LYS A 39 -7.00 -3.45 25.33
CA LYS A 39 -6.44 -2.21 25.91
C LYS A 39 -5.58 -1.44 24.92
N ALA A 40 -4.74 -2.16 24.18
CA ALA A 40 -3.88 -1.54 23.16
C ALA A 40 -4.70 -0.86 22.05
N LYS A 41 -5.79 -1.50 21.60
CA LYS A 41 -6.71 -0.92 20.60
C LYS A 41 -7.44 0.31 21.15
N GLU A 42 -7.90 0.28 22.39
CA GLU A 42 -8.58 1.43 23.01
C GLU A 42 -7.67 2.67 23.03
N ILE A 43 -6.40 2.50 23.46
CA ILE A 43 -5.41 3.58 23.44
C ILE A 43 -5.15 4.07 22.01
N ALA A 44 -4.94 3.15 21.07
CA ALA A 44 -4.69 3.50 19.68
C ALA A 44 -5.86 4.23 19.02
N LEU A 45 -7.10 3.90 19.38
CA LEU A 45 -8.30 4.55 18.86
C LEU A 45 -8.32 6.06 19.10
N GLN A 46 -7.85 6.53 20.25
CA GLN A 46 -7.74 7.95 20.53
C GLN A 46 -6.75 8.62 19.60
N THR A 47 -5.56 8.04 19.46
CA THR A 47 -4.52 8.56 18.54
C THR A 47 -5.00 8.56 17.08
N HIS A 48 -5.71 7.51 16.66
CA HIS A 48 -6.30 7.46 15.33
C HIS A 48 -7.35 8.57 15.13
N ALA A 49 -8.22 8.82 16.10
CA ALA A 49 -9.22 9.89 16.04
C ALA A 49 -8.53 11.27 15.88
N GLU A 50 -7.56 11.58 16.74
CA GLU A 50 -6.78 12.83 16.68
C GLU A 50 -6.08 13.00 15.32
N SER A 51 -5.50 11.91 14.79
CA SER A 51 -4.80 11.93 13.50
C SER A 51 -5.73 12.20 12.31
N ARG A 52 -7.04 12.03 12.47
CA ARG A 52 -8.04 12.21 11.40
C ARG A 52 -8.77 13.53 11.49
N ILE A 53 -9.13 13.95 12.70
CA ILE A 53 -9.84 15.22 12.97
C ILE A 53 -9.11 16.41 12.34
N GLN A 54 -7.77 16.46 12.44
CA GLN A 54 -6.97 17.53 11.85
C GLN A 54 -7.08 17.68 10.32
N TYR A 55 -7.61 16.65 9.64
CA TYR A 55 -7.88 16.65 8.20
C TYR A 55 -9.39 16.72 7.88
N GLY A 56 -10.26 16.92 8.87
CA GLY A 56 -11.71 16.90 8.69
C GLY A 56 -12.26 15.54 8.25
N LEU A 57 -11.54 14.46 8.60
CA LEU A 57 -11.94 13.09 8.27
C LEU A 57 -12.68 12.43 9.45
N PRO A 58 -13.65 11.52 9.20
CA PRO A 58 -14.32 10.79 10.26
C PRO A 58 -13.33 10.01 11.14
N GLU A 59 -13.52 10.05 12.45
CA GLU A 59 -12.67 9.34 13.42
C GLU A 59 -12.68 7.83 13.21
N ARG A 60 -13.85 7.29 12.88
CA ARG A 60 -14.11 5.85 12.69
C ARG A 60 -14.95 5.61 11.45
N PRO A 61 -14.95 4.39 10.89
CA PRO A 61 -15.91 4.02 9.84
C PRO A 61 -17.34 4.21 10.32
N PRO A 62 -18.20 4.97 9.62
CA PRO A 62 -19.58 5.20 10.04
C PRO A 62 -20.38 3.89 10.08
N ARG A 63 -21.31 3.81 11.04
CA ARG A 63 -22.16 2.64 11.32
C ARG A 63 -23.62 3.03 11.54
N SER A 64 -24.11 4.05 10.83
CA SER A 64 -25.48 4.55 10.96
C SER A 64 -26.49 3.43 10.70
N PRO A 65 -27.49 3.20 11.57
CA PRO A 65 -28.46 2.10 11.42
C PRO A 65 -29.15 2.08 10.06
N ASP A 66 -29.62 3.24 9.61
CA ASP A 66 -30.29 3.43 8.30
C ASP A 66 -29.34 3.88 7.19
N GLY A 67 -28.01 3.83 7.46
CA GLY A 67 -26.99 4.29 6.53
C GLY A 67 -26.86 3.41 5.28
N LYS A 68 -26.45 4.02 4.18
CA LYS A 68 -26.18 3.30 2.91
C LYS A 68 -24.82 2.60 3.00
N LEU A 69 -24.80 1.32 2.64
CA LEU A 69 -23.56 0.52 2.59
C LEU A 69 -22.71 0.96 1.39
N CYS A 70 -21.45 1.33 1.64
CA CYS A 70 -20.50 1.72 0.59
C CYS A 70 -20.01 0.53 -0.25
N GLY A 71 -19.65 -0.60 0.38
CA GLY A 71 -19.28 -1.85 -0.30
C GLY A 71 -17.97 -1.84 -1.12
N ILE A 72 -17.19 -0.75 -1.13
CA ILE A 72 -15.93 -0.64 -1.90
C ILE A 72 -14.75 -1.35 -1.22
N CYS A 73 -14.72 -1.36 0.10
CA CYS A 73 -13.63 -1.93 0.90
C CYS A 73 -14.14 -2.59 2.19
N SER A 74 -13.23 -3.29 2.89
CA SER A 74 -13.52 -4.01 4.14
C SER A 74 -14.05 -3.13 5.29
N ASN A 75 -13.84 -1.79 5.24
CA ASN A 75 -14.44 -0.89 6.22
C ASN A 75 -15.97 -0.93 6.20
N ALA A 76 -16.61 -1.38 5.12
CA ALA A 76 -18.06 -1.58 5.00
C ALA A 76 -18.86 -0.44 5.66
N CYS A 77 -18.51 0.82 5.35
CA CYS A 77 -19.11 2.01 5.92
C CYS A 77 -20.62 2.02 5.65
N LYS A 78 -21.44 2.10 6.73
CA LYS A 78 -22.86 2.44 6.67
C LYS A 78 -23.01 3.93 6.88
N ILE A 79 -23.14 4.69 5.80
CA ILE A 79 -23.07 6.14 5.81
C ILE A 79 -24.49 6.71 5.90
N GLY A 80 -24.75 7.50 6.94
CA GLY A 80 -26.01 8.23 7.11
C GLY A 80 -26.10 9.48 6.23
N GLU A 81 -27.27 10.12 6.21
CA GLU A 81 -27.47 11.37 5.46
C GLU A 81 -26.51 12.46 5.94
N GLY A 82 -25.74 13.05 5.03
CA GLY A 82 -24.73 14.07 5.32
C GLY A 82 -23.44 13.56 5.96
N GLU A 83 -23.37 12.31 6.41
CA GLU A 83 -22.14 11.73 6.95
C GLU A 83 -21.11 11.45 5.83
N ARG A 84 -19.82 11.41 6.21
CA ARG A 84 -18.73 10.99 5.32
C ARG A 84 -18.29 9.56 5.60
N GLY A 85 -18.00 8.80 4.55
CA GLY A 85 -17.30 7.52 4.66
C GLY A 85 -15.87 7.69 5.20
N PHE A 86 -15.29 6.64 5.76
CA PHE A 86 -13.97 6.69 6.41
C PHE A 86 -12.86 7.24 5.49
N CYS A 87 -12.83 6.92 4.21
CA CYS A 87 -11.86 7.46 3.25
C CYS A 87 -12.03 8.97 2.95
N GLY A 88 -13.15 9.59 3.37
CA GLY A 88 -13.48 10.99 3.10
C GLY A 88 -14.09 11.25 1.71
N LEU A 89 -14.18 10.23 0.85
CA LEU A 89 -14.59 10.39 -0.57
C LEU A 89 -16.06 10.14 -0.83
N LYS A 90 -16.79 9.50 0.07
CA LYS A 90 -18.19 9.13 -0.09
C LYS A 90 -19.06 9.81 0.97
N THR A 91 -20.28 10.14 0.58
CA THR A 91 -21.33 10.65 1.48
C THR A 91 -22.71 10.16 1.02
N VAL A 92 -23.73 10.37 1.82
CA VAL A 92 -25.12 10.17 1.41
C VAL A 92 -25.78 11.53 1.30
N LYS A 93 -26.46 11.77 0.17
CA LYS A 93 -27.24 12.97 -0.12
C LYS A 93 -28.55 12.57 -0.77
N ASP A 94 -29.66 13.06 -0.24
CA ASP A 94 -31.02 12.73 -0.70
C ASP A 94 -31.24 11.20 -0.77
N GLY A 95 -30.76 10.48 0.26
CA GLY A 95 -30.88 9.03 0.39
C GLY A 95 -30.01 8.23 -0.60
N LYS A 96 -29.11 8.85 -1.36
CA LYS A 96 -28.24 8.20 -2.34
C LYS A 96 -26.78 8.30 -1.94
N LEU A 97 -26.03 7.20 -2.10
CA LEU A 97 -24.57 7.21 -1.95
C LEU A 97 -23.94 7.95 -3.13
N VAL A 98 -23.20 9.02 -2.84
CA VAL A 98 -22.54 9.87 -3.84
C VAL A 98 -21.08 10.14 -3.49
N ASP A 99 -20.30 10.57 -4.48
CA ASP A 99 -18.94 11.04 -4.26
C ASP A 99 -18.95 12.51 -3.79
N VAL A 100 -18.01 12.85 -2.86
CA VAL A 100 -17.91 14.21 -2.29
C VAL A 100 -17.24 15.18 -3.28
N TYR A 101 -16.24 14.72 -4.00
CA TYR A 101 -15.34 15.56 -4.80
C TYR A 101 -15.42 15.27 -6.31
N THR A 102 -16.10 14.20 -6.71
CA THR A 102 -16.22 13.75 -8.09
C THR A 102 -17.69 13.49 -8.46
N ARG A 103 -17.98 13.41 -9.75
CA ARG A 103 -19.32 13.09 -10.28
C ARG A 103 -19.53 11.57 -10.48
N GLY A 104 -18.88 10.78 -9.63
CA GLY A 104 -18.95 9.31 -9.66
C GLY A 104 -17.71 8.66 -10.26
N SER A 105 -17.82 7.37 -10.59
CA SER A 105 -16.69 6.54 -11.03
C SER A 105 -16.09 6.89 -12.40
N ASN A 106 -16.59 7.89 -13.09
CA ASN A 106 -15.99 8.43 -14.32
C ASN A 106 -14.96 9.53 -14.04
N GLU A 107 -14.81 9.92 -12.79
CA GLU A 107 -13.82 10.89 -12.34
C GLU A 107 -13.01 10.34 -11.17
N GLY A 108 -11.71 10.66 -11.11
CA GLY A 108 -10.80 10.30 -10.04
C GLY A 108 -10.15 11.50 -9.40
N LEU A 109 -9.95 11.46 -8.10
CA LEU A 109 -9.20 12.46 -7.34
C LEU A 109 -7.75 12.00 -7.25
N LEU A 110 -6.89 12.55 -8.08
CA LEU A 110 -5.52 12.08 -8.25
C LEU A 110 -4.55 13.20 -8.64
N HIS A 111 -3.27 12.92 -8.45
CA HIS A 111 -2.16 13.65 -9.07
C HIS A 111 -1.28 12.64 -9.78
N ALA A 112 -0.76 12.96 -10.97
CA ALA A 112 0.08 12.04 -11.72
C ALA A 112 1.32 12.75 -12.28
N TYR A 113 2.40 11.99 -12.41
CA TYR A 113 3.66 12.47 -12.98
C TYR A 113 4.37 11.38 -13.78
N LEU A 114 5.31 11.79 -14.64
CA LEU A 114 6.15 10.88 -15.41
C LEU A 114 7.38 10.51 -14.57
N ASP A 115 7.52 9.22 -14.27
CA ASP A 115 8.65 8.67 -13.54
C ASP A 115 9.51 7.83 -14.49
N PRO A 116 10.77 8.23 -14.80
CA PRO A 116 11.59 7.53 -15.79
C PRO A 116 12.00 6.14 -15.31
N HIS A 117 11.98 5.15 -16.22
CA HIS A 117 12.50 3.82 -15.91
C HIS A 117 14.04 3.77 -15.87
N PRO A 118 14.65 3.06 -14.92
CA PRO A 118 14.03 2.27 -13.84
C PRO A 118 13.53 3.16 -12.69
N THR A 119 12.30 2.93 -12.26
CA THR A 119 11.63 3.70 -11.19
C THR A 119 12.04 3.23 -9.79
N ASN A 120 11.65 3.99 -8.75
CA ASN A 120 11.75 3.57 -7.34
C ASN A 120 10.67 2.56 -6.92
N CYS A 121 9.86 2.05 -7.82
CA CYS A 121 8.84 1.05 -7.53
C CYS A 121 9.44 -0.22 -6.91
N CYS A 122 8.80 -0.76 -5.89
CA CYS A 122 9.23 -1.99 -5.21
C CYS A 122 9.26 -3.22 -6.12
N SER A 123 8.62 -3.16 -7.30
CA SER A 123 8.61 -4.24 -8.29
C SER A 123 9.71 -4.12 -9.35
N THR A 124 10.48 -3.03 -9.39
CA THR A 124 11.46 -2.75 -10.47
C THR A 124 12.51 -3.85 -10.62
N TRP A 125 12.86 -4.55 -9.55
CA TRP A 125 13.89 -5.59 -9.57
C TRP A 125 13.44 -6.93 -10.16
N PHE A 126 12.15 -7.10 -10.48
CA PHE A 126 11.63 -8.33 -11.10
C PHE A 126 10.62 -8.09 -12.23
N CYS A 127 10.05 -6.89 -12.37
CA CYS A 127 9.02 -6.60 -13.37
C CYS A 127 9.59 -6.40 -14.78
N PRO A 128 8.77 -6.53 -15.84
CA PRO A 128 9.21 -6.33 -17.24
C PRO A 128 9.90 -4.99 -17.49
N ALA A 129 9.33 -3.90 -17.00
CA ALA A 129 9.87 -2.56 -17.21
C ALA A 129 11.26 -2.36 -16.56
N GLY A 130 11.52 -3.02 -15.43
CA GLY A 130 12.80 -2.90 -14.73
C GLY A 130 13.88 -3.84 -15.21
N THR A 131 13.53 -5.04 -15.65
CA THR A 131 14.49 -6.15 -15.89
C THR A 131 14.54 -6.66 -17.33
N GLY A 132 13.48 -6.47 -18.11
CA GLY A 132 13.35 -7.08 -19.43
C GLY A 132 12.70 -8.47 -19.46
N VAL A 133 12.30 -9.00 -18.29
CA VAL A 133 11.57 -10.26 -18.22
C VAL A 133 10.28 -10.18 -19.04
N GLY A 134 9.90 -11.25 -19.75
CA GLY A 134 8.72 -11.27 -20.60
C GLY A 134 8.89 -10.50 -21.93
N TYR A 135 10.14 -10.23 -22.37
CA TYR A 135 10.41 -9.76 -23.74
C TYR A 135 10.10 -10.89 -24.75
N PRO A 136 9.52 -10.62 -25.93
CA PRO A 136 9.15 -9.30 -26.46
C PRO A 136 7.76 -8.79 -26.06
N ASP A 137 6.94 -9.56 -25.35
CA ASP A 137 5.51 -9.27 -25.18
C ASP A 137 5.24 -8.07 -24.26
N TYR A 138 5.98 -7.95 -23.15
CA TYR A 138 5.68 -7.00 -22.07
C TYR A 138 6.70 -5.87 -21.91
N CYS A 139 7.84 -5.88 -22.60
CA CYS A 139 8.86 -4.84 -22.51
C CYS A 139 9.58 -4.61 -23.83
N PHE A 140 10.40 -3.55 -23.92
CA PHE A 140 11.03 -3.12 -25.16
C PHE A 140 12.43 -3.70 -25.35
N SER A 141 13.07 -4.20 -24.30
CA SER A 141 14.41 -4.79 -24.36
C SER A 141 14.57 -5.94 -23.37
N PRO A 142 15.19 -7.07 -23.78
CA PRO A 142 15.43 -8.20 -22.86
C PRO A 142 16.45 -7.87 -21.76
N GLU A 143 17.38 -6.93 -22.00
CA GLU A 143 18.47 -6.58 -21.08
C GLU A 143 18.17 -5.29 -20.29
N ARG A 144 17.41 -4.37 -20.88
CA ARG A 144 17.24 -3.01 -20.39
C ARG A 144 15.81 -2.67 -19.99
N GLY A 145 14.87 -3.63 -20.15
CA GLY A 145 13.46 -3.41 -19.90
C GLY A 145 12.92 -2.21 -20.70
N ASP A 146 12.34 -1.26 -19.99
CA ASP A 146 11.73 -0.05 -20.58
C ASP A 146 12.59 1.22 -20.39
N ARG A 147 13.91 1.12 -20.32
CA ARG A 147 14.78 2.31 -20.25
C ARG A 147 14.51 3.26 -21.42
N GLY A 148 14.30 4.54 -21.10
CA GLY A 148 13.92 5.58 -22.06
C GLY A 148 12.42 5.79 -22.22
N TYR A 149 11.63 5.02 -21.48
CA TYR A 149 10.19 5.18 -21.29
C TYR A 149 9.87 5.61 -19.85
N PHE A 150 8.59 5.86 -19.59
CA PHE A 150 8.11 6.37 -18.30
C PHE A 150 7.02 5.47 -17.72
N ASN A 151 7.03 5.37 -16.41
CA ASN A 151 5.85 5.05 -15.63
C ASN A 151 5.00 6.32 -15.44
N TYR A 152 3.71 6.25 -15.74
CA TYR A 152 2.74 7.23 -15.33
C TYR A 152 2.36 6.91 -13.88
N ALA A 153 3.03 7.58 -12.95
CA ALA A 153 2.89 7.38 -11.52
C ALA A 153 1.66 8.13 -11.01
N VAL A 154 0.61 7.41 -10.63
CA VAL A 154 -0.71 7.94 -10.30
C VAL A 154 -0.93 7.91 -8.79
N PHE A 155 -0.75 9.07 -8.15
CA PHE A 155 -0.99 9.27 -6.73
C PHE A 155 -2.48 9.48 -6.47
N MET A 156 -3.14 8.49 -5.82
CA MET A 156 -4.55 8.55 -5.48
C MET A 156 -4.78 9.26 -4.16
N PHE A 157 -5.74 10.19 -4.10
CA PHE A 157 -6.15 10.81 -2.84
C PHE A 157 -7.19 9.98 -2.10
N GLY A 158 -7.17 10.09 -0.76
CA GLY A 158 -7.96 9.25 0.12
C GLY A 158 -7.33 7.88 0.38
N CYS A 159 -7.68 7.29 1.49
CA CYS A 159 -7.24 5.95 1.89
C CYS A 159 -8.28 5.34 2.84
N ASN A 160 -8.48 4.05 2.76
CA ASN A 160 -9.35 3.31 3.66
C ASN A 160 -8.63 2.79 4.91
N PHE A 161 -7.32 3.07 5.06
CA PHE A 161 -6.51 2.91 6.26
C PHE A 161 -6.17 4.26 6.88
N ASN A 162 -5.62 4.22 8.12
CA ASN A 162 -5.13 5.39 8.84
C ASN A 162 -3.77 5.13 9.50
N CYS A 163 -2.80 4.63 8.74
CA CYS A 163 -1.47 4.34 9.28
C CYS A 163 -0.89 5.57 10.00
N LEU A 164 -0.57 5.44 11.29
CA LEU A 164 0.02 6.52 12.09
C LEU A 164 1.44 6.90 11.63
N TYR A 165 2.09 5.99 10.92
CA TYR A 165 3.40 6.13 10.31
C TYR A 165 3.36 6.40 8.79
N CYS A 166 2.22 6.85 8.25
CA CYS A 166 2.01 6.97 6.80
C CYS A 166 3.15 7.73 6.12
N GLN A 167 3.78 7.11 5.11
CA GLN A 167 4.89 7.71 4.37
C GLN A 167 4.42 8.79 3.38
N ASN A 168 3.13 8.78 3.01
CA ASN A 168 2.52 9.69 2.05
C ASN A 168 1.28 10.41 2.61
N PRO A 169 1.35 11.17 3.74
CA PRO A 169 0.18 11.70 4.43
C PRO A 169 -0.58 12.79 3.65
N SER A 170 -0.03 13.33 2.57
CA SER A 170 -0.66 14.35 1.72
C SER A 170 -1.99 13.89 1.10
N HIS A 171 -2.19 12.57 0.93
CA HIS A 171 -3.44 12.00 0.44
C HIS A 171 -4.66 12.34 1.32
N LYS A 172 -4.45 12.73 2.58
CA LYS A 172 -5.51 13.10 3.52
C LYS A 172 -6.09 14.50 3.27
N ARG A 173 -5.37 15.35 2.51
CA ARG A 173 -5.82 16.68 2.13
C ARG A 173 -6.58 16.58 0.82
N LEU A 174 -7.92 16.50 0.92
CA LEU A 174 -8.80 16.22 -0.21
C LEU A 174 -9.31 17.50 -0.91
N GLU A 175 -9.26 18.63 -0.22
CA GLU A 175 -9.77 19.90 -0.73
C GLU A 175 -8.81 20.53 -1.74
N GLY A 176 -9.37 21.24 -2.72
CA GLY A 176 -8.59 21.96 -3.74
C GLY A 176 -7.99 21.08 -4.84
N ILE A 177 -8.28 19.78 -4.85
CA ILE A 177 -7.83 18.87 -5.89
C ILE A 177 -8.90 18.80 -6.99
N SER A 178 -8.50 19.12 -8.23
CA SER A 178 -9.39 18.99 -9.38
C SER A 178 -9.53 17.53 -9.79
N PRO A 179 -10.76 17.00 -9.99
CA PRO A 179 -10.97 15.67 -10.52
C PRO A 179 -10.45 15.53 -11.95
N VAL A 180 -10.01 14.33 -12.31
CA VAL A 180 -9.60 13.94 -13.66
C VAL A 180 -10.60 12.94 -14.20
N THR A 181 -11.13 13.17 -15.40
CA THR A 181 -12.04 12.23 -16.05
C THR A 181 -11.32 11.00 -16.60
N VAL A 182 -12.03 9.88 -16.76
CA VAL A 182 -11.51 8.67 -17.41
C VAL A 182 -11.01 8.99 -18.83
N GLU A 183 -11.71 9.86 -19.54
CA GLU A 183 -11.39 10.30 -20.90
C GLU A 183 -10.07 11.10 -20.94
N GLU A 184 -9.94 12.13 -20.08
CA GLU A 184 -8.72 12.95 -19.99
C GLU A 184 -7.52 12.11 -19.60
N PHE A 185 -7.69 11.19 -18.63
CA PHE A 185 -6.67 10.26 -18.19
C PHE A 185 -6.18 9.38 -19.35
N SER A 186 -7.10 8.70 -20.03
CA SER A 186 -6.77 7.80 -21.14
C SER A 186 -6.20 8.54 -22.35
N GLU A 187 -6.65 9.77 -22.59
CA GLU A 187 -6.12 10.61 -23.65
C GLU A 187 -4.67 11.04 -23.37
N THR A 188 -4.35 11.40 -22.13
CA THR A 188 -2.97 11.67 -21.71
C THR A 188 -2.05 10.47 -22.01
N ILE A 189 -2.51 9.25 -21.68
CA ILE A 189 -1.77 8.01 -21.99
C ILE A 189 -1.63 7.83 -23.48
N ARG A 190 -2.68 8.02 -24.27
CA ARG A 190 -2.67 7.86 -25.72
C ARG A 190 -1.68 8.81 -26.42
N GLN A 191 -1.68 10.08 -26.00
CA GLN A 191 -0.83 11.13 -26.59
C GLN A 191 0.66 10.93 -26.30
N ASN A 192 1.01 10.48 -25.09
CA ASN A 192 2.40 10.25 -24.72
C ASN A 192 2.82 8.80 -24.99
N LYS A 193 3.36 8.56 -26.17
CA LYS A 193 3.83 7.23 -26.61
C LYS A 193 5.00 6.66 -25.79
N LYS A 194 5.65 7.47 -24.95
CA LYS A 194 6.71 7.00 -24.06
C LYS A 194 6.22 6.48 -22.72
N ILE A 195 4.91 6.58 -22.40
CA ILE A 195 4.35 5.94 -21.23
C ILE A 195 4.22 4.45 -21.51
N SER A 196 4.92 3.61 -20.75
CA SER A 196 4.89 2.14 -20.86
C SER A 196 4.30 1.45 -19.65
N CYS A 197 4.04 2.19 -18.58
CA CYS A 197 3.45 1.68 -17.35
C CYS A 197 2.50 2.72 -16.74
N ILE A 198 1.40 2.28 -16.17
CA ILE A 198 0.53 3.05 -15.27
C ILE A 198 0.59 2.37 -13.93
N CYS A 199 1.02 3.09 -12.87
CA CYS A 199 1.07 2.56 -11.52
C CYS A 199 0.19 3.41 -10.60
N TYR A 200 -0.87 2.81 -10.06
CA TYR A 200 -1.74 3.43 -9.08
C TYR A 200 -1.22 3.18 -7.68
N PHE A 201 -0.98 4.26 -6.92
CA PHE A 201 -0.45 4.24 -5.56
C PHE A 201 -0.92 5.49 -4.79
N GLY A 202 -0.25 5.87 -3.71
CA GLY A 202 -0.46 7.15 -3.02
C GLY A 202 -1.04 6.99 -1.64
N GLY A 203 -2.27 7.48 -1.40
CA GLY A 203 -3.06 7.11 -0.23
C GLY A 203 -3.37 5.63 -0.31
N ASP A 204 -4.31 5.29 -1.18
CA ASP A 204 -4.54 3.91 -1.67
C ASP A 204 -5.53 3.95 -2.85
N PRO A 205 -5.36 3.15 -3.90
CA PRO A 205 -6.32 3.07 -5.00
C PRO A 205 -7.66 2.45 -4.60
N THR A 206 -7.71 1.67 -3.50
CA THR A 206 -8.93 0.95 -3.06
C THR A 206 -10.19 1.81 -3.03
N PRO A 207 -10.24 3.01 -2.42
CA PRO A 207 -11.46 3.81 -2.40
C PRO A 207 -11.96 4.25 -3.78
N GLN A 208 -11.10 4.26 -4.77
CA GLN A 208 -11.35 4.72 -6.13
C GLN A 208 -11.17 3.61 -7.18
N LEU A 209 -11.19 2.32 -6.79
CA LEU A 209 -11.10 1.18 -7.73
C LEU A 209 -12.06 1.28 -8.90
N PRO A 210 -13.34 1.69 -8.75
CA PRO A 210 -14.23 1.84 -9.91
C PRO A 210 -13.72 2.82 -10.98
N PHE A 211 -13.03 3.90 -10.58
CA PHE A 211 -12.37 4.82 -11.51
C PHE A 211 -11.14 4.18 -12.15
N THR A 212 -10.22 3.63 -11.35
CA THR A 212 -8.94 3.08 -11.86
C THR A 212 -9.17 1.94 -12.84
N LEU A 213 -10.20 1.11 -12.60
CA LEU A 213 -10.60 0.03 -13.52
C LEU A 213 -11.06 0.55 -14.87
N LYS A 214 -11.90 1.61 -14.89
CA LYS A 214 -12.38 2.23 -16.12
C LYS A 214 -11.23 2.93 -16.86
N ALA A 215 -10.42 3.72 -16.15
CA ALA A 215 -9.30 4.45 -16.73
C ALA A 215 -8.26 3.52 -17.34
N SER A 216 -7.93 2.41 -16.67
CA SER A 216 -7.02 1.39 -17.18
C SER A 216 -7.55 0.71 -18.42
N ARG A 217 -8.82 0.27 -18.40
CA ARG A 217 -9.46 -0.41 -19.54
C ARG A 217 -9.47 0.49 -20.75
N LEU A 218 -9.95 1.72 -20.62
CA LEU A 218 -10.01 2.68 -21.74
C LEU A 218 -8.62 3.03 -22.25
N SER A 219 -7.59 3.10 -21.36
CA SER A 219 -6.20 3.33 -21.79
C SER A 219 -5.66 2.19 -22.61
N LEU A 220 -5.93 0.92 -22.24
CA LEU A 220 -5.56 -0.25 -23.02
C LEU A 220 -6.30 -0.29 -24.36
N GLU A 221 -7.59 -0.02 -24.39
CA GLU A 221 -8.43 0.03 -25.59
C GLU A 221 -7.94 1.09 -26.59
N LYS A 222 -7.54 2.28 -26.10
CA LYS A 222 -6.97 3.35 -26.94
C LYS A 222 -5.52 3.11 -27.39
N CYS A 223 -4.86 2.10 -26.82
CA CYS A 223 -3.45 1.80 -27.06
C CYS A 223 -3.22 0.29 -27.34
N PRO A 224 -3.95 -0.35 -28.27
CA PRO A 224 -3.97 -1.81 -28.43
C PRO A 224 -2.58 -2.41 -28.80
N ASP A 225 -1.77 -1.66 -29.55
CA ASP A 225 -0.45 -2.13 -30.02
C ASP A 225 0.70 -1.71 -29.10
N ARG A 226 0.40 -1.20 -27.91
CA ARG A 226 1.41 -0.71 -26.97
C ARG A 226 1.65 -1.72 -25.85
N LYS A 227 2.92 -1.85 -25.47
CA LYS A 227 3.33 -2.60 -24.26
C LYS A 227 3.07 -1.77 -23.02
N LEU A 228 1.78 -1.47 -22.76
CA LEU A 228 1.33 -0.65 -21.64
C LEU A 228 0.94 -1.54 -20.46
N LYS A 229 1.74 -1.49 -19.40
CA LYS A 229 1.49 -2.26 -18.17
C LYS A 229 0.60 -1.51 -17.20
N ILE A 230 -0.32 -2.22 -16.58
CA ILE A 230 -1.18 -1.72 -15.49
C ILE A 230 -0.67 -2.30 -14.17
N CYS A 231 -0.35 -1.44 -13.21
CA CYS A 231 0.16 -1.84 -11.89
C CYS A 231 -0.62 -1.16 -10.77
N TYR A 232 -0.73 -1.87 -9.65
CA TYR A 232 -1.32 -1.34 -8.42
C TYR A 232 -0.38 -1.54 -7.24
N GLU A 233 -0.30 -0.54 -6.36
CA GLU A 233 0.26 -0.63 -5.02
C GLU A 233 -0.88 -0.34 -4.03
N THR A 234 -1.29 -1.35 -3.27
CA THR A 234 -2.50 -1.27 -2.45
C THR A 234 -2.36 -1.98 -1.11
N ASN A 235 -3.11 -1.52 -0.11
CA ASN A 235 -3.27 -2.27 1.15
C ASN A 235 -4.11 -3.55 0.99
N GLY A 236 -4.70 -3.76 -0.19
CA GLY A 236 -5.36 -5.00 -0.57
C GLY A 236 -6.74 -5.25 0.04
N THR A 237 -7.30 -4.32 0.84
CA THR A 237 -8.60 -4.53 1.51
C THR A 237 -9.81 -4.07 0.69
N GLY A 238 -9.66 -3.94 -0.62
CA GLY A 238 -10.76 -3.71 -1.54
C GLY A 238 -11.75 -4.87 -1.58
N ASN A 239 -12.98 -4.60 -2.01
CA ASN A 239 -13.95 -5.65 -2.32
C ASN A 239 -13.33 -6.65 -3.32
N SER A 240 -13.42 -7.96 -3.02
CA SER A 240 -12.70 -9.00 -3.77
C SER A 240 -13.01 -8.99 -5.26
N SER A 241 -14.26 -8.69 -5.66
CA SER A 241 -14.62 -8.61 -7.07
C SER A 241 -13.95 -7.45 -7.81
N LEU A 242 -13.71 -6.32 -7.12
CA LEU A 242 -12.98 -5.18 -7.68
C LEU A 242 -11.47 -5.44 -7.73
N VAL A 243 -10.91 -6.05 -6.68
CA VAL A 243 -9.49 -6.45 -6.63
C VAL A 243 -9.19 -7.49 -7.69
N LYS A 244 -10.07 -8.50 -7.90
CA LYS A 244 -9.94 -9.49 -8.97
C LYS A 244 -9.85 -8.82 -10.35
N ARG A 245 -10.73 -7.86 -10.63
CA ARG A 245 -10.71 -7.10 -11.91
C ARG A 245 -9.46 -6.25 -12.07
N ALA A 246 -8.91 -5.70 -10.98
CA ALA A 246 -7.63 -4.98 -11.01
C ALA A 246 -6.46 -5.94 -11.31
N ALA A 247 -6.45 -7.11 -10.67
CA ALA A 247 -5.47 -8.17 -10.92
C ALA A 247 -5.54 -8.70 -12.36
N GLU A 248 -6.74 -8.88 -12.92
CA GLU A 248 -6.95 -9.25 -14.31
C GLU A 248 -6.31 -8.24 -15.28
N LEU A 249 -6.51 -6.93 -15.05
CA LEU A 249 -5.87 -5.88 -15.87
C LEU A 249 -4.34 -5.90 -15.74
N CYS A 250 -3.82 -6.16 -14.54
CA CYS A 250 -2.38 -6.36 -14.35
C CYS A 250 -1.90 -7.61 -15.12
N PHE A 251 -2.64 -8.70 -15.02
CA PHE A 251 -2.30 -9.98 -15.65
C PHE A 251 -2.21 -9.85 -17.17
N VAL A 252 -3.24 -9.35 -17.83
CA VAL A 252 -3.29 -9.25 -19.30
C VAL A 252 -2.29 -8.24 -19.88
N SER A 253 -1.92 -7.23 -19.10
CA SER A 253 -1.03 -6.14 -19.55
C SER A 253 0.47 -6.38 -19.28
N GLY A 254 0.84 -7.45 -18.56
CA GLY A 254 2.23 -7.68 -18.12
C GLY A 254 2.63 -6.86 -16.90
N GLY A 255 1.68 -6.20 -16.24
CA GLY A 255 1.90 -5.48 -14.98
C GLY A 255 1.80 -6.38 -13.75
N ASN A 256 1.73 -5.78 -12.57
CA ASN A 256 1.58 -6.50 -11.31
C ASN A 256 0.74 -5.73 -10.29
N ILE A 257 0.16 -6.47 -9.36
CA ILE A 257 -0.50 -5.93 -8.17
C ILE A 257 0.36 -6.23 -6.95
N LYS A 258 0.76 -5.17 -6.26
CA LYS A 258 1.58 -5.22 -5.06
C LYS A 258 0.72 -4.96 -3.83
N PHE A 259 0.73 -5.92 -2.92
CA PHE A 259 0.03 -5.83 -1.64
C PHE A 259 0.97 -5.33 -0.54
N ASP A 260 0.56 -4.27 0.13
CA ASP A 260 1.19 -3.82 1.38
C ASP A 260 0.77 -4.75 2.53
N LEU A 261 1.53 -5.80 2.79
CA LEU A 261 1.36 -6.71 3.92
C LEU A 261 1.96 -6.05 5.17
N LYS A 262 1.21 -5.12 5.77
CA LYS A 262 1.75 -4.19 6.79
C LYS A 262 2.14 -4.88 8.09
N CYS A 263 1.41 -5.90 8.50
CA CYS A 263 1.68 -6.84 9.58
C CYS A 263 0.78 -8.06 9.40
N PHE A 264 1.06 -9.15 10.10
CA PHE A 264 0.25 -10.36 10.06
C PHE A 264 -0.88 -10.33 11.11
N ASP A 265 -0.53 -9.92 12.33
CA ASP A 265 -1.48 -9.85 13.45
C ASP A 265 -2.55 -8.76 13.20
N PRO A 266 -3.85 -9.11 13.16
CA PRO A 266 -4.92 -8.14 12.93
C PRO A 266 -5.04 -7.10 14.05
N ASN A 267 -4.67 -7.41 15.30
CA ASN A 267 -4.67 -6.44 16.39
C ASN A 267 -3.56 -5.41 16.19
N LEU A 268 -2.38 -5.86 15.77
CA LEU A 268 -1.28 -4.96 15.43
C LEU A 268 -1.64 -4.09 14.21
N SER A 269 -2.30 -4.67 13.21
CA SER A 269 -2.82 -3.90 12.08
C SER A 269 -3.75 -2.79 12.52
N TYR A 270 -4.68 -3.11 13.42
CA TYR A 270 -5.61 -2.12 13.95
C TYR A 270 -4.91 -1.02 14.74
N VAL A 271 -3.97 -1.38 15.63
CA VAL A 271 -3.19 -0.42 16.44
C VAL A 271 -2.34 0.50 15.57
N LEU A 272 -1.69 -0.01 14.53
CA LEU A 272 -0.79 0.77 13.67
C LEU A 272 -1.52 1.51 12.54
N SER A 273 -2.58 0.92 11.98
CA SER A 273 -3.19 1.37 10.72
C SER A 273 -4.69 1.68 10.84
N GLY A 274 -5.30 1.49 12.01
CA GLY A 274 -6.71 1.79 12.27
C GLY A 274 -7.68 0.91 11.50
N ALA A 275 -7.24 -0.27 11.02
CA ALA A 275 -8.06 -1.16 10.21
C ALA A 275 -7.62 -2.62 10.37
N ASP A 276 -8.57 -3.53 10.21
CA ASP A 276 -8.34 -4.97 10.08
C ASP A 276 -7.70 -5.28 8.71
N ASN A 277 -6.80 -6.26 8.67
CA ASN A 277 -6.06 -6.67 7.48
C ASN A 277 -6.45 -8.05 6.93
N SER A 278 -7.46 -8.70 7.47
CA SER A 278 -7.86 -10.06 7.05
C SER A 278 -8.19 -10.12 5.56
N GLN A 279 -8.93 -9.13 5.06
CA GLN A 279 -9.26 -9.02 3.63
C GLN A 279 -8.03 -8.86 2.73
N THR A 280 -6.92 -8.30 3.22
CA THR A 280 -5.65 -8.21 2.47
C THR A 280 -5.14 -9.62 2.14
N TYR A 281 -5.11 -10.49 3.13
CA TYR A 281 -4.62 -11.87 2.98
C TYR A 281 -5.57 -12.74 2.14
N GLU A 282 -6.88 -12.56 2.29
CA GLU A 282 -7.88 -13.20 1.44
C GLU A 282 -7.73 -12.80 -0.03
N ASN A 283 -7.61 -11.51 -0.31
CA ASN A 283 -7.41 -11.00 -1.66
C ASN A 283 -6.04 -11.39 -2.24
N PHE A 284 -4.98 -11.43 -1.42
CA PHE A 284 -3.67 -11.91 -1.85
C PHE A 284 -3.75 -13.38 -2.31
N ARG A 285 -4.38 -14.25 -1.51
CA ARG A 285 -4.63 -15.65 -1.84
C ARG A 285 -5.47 -15.78 -3.11
N MET A 286 -6.56 -15.05 -3.24
CA MET A 286 -7.42 -15.06 -4.41
C MET A 286 -6.65 -14.68 -5.69
N VAL A 287 -5.78 -13.65 -5.64
CA VAL A 287 -4.97 -13.27 -6.81
C VAL A 287 -3.95 -14.35 -7.16
N TYR A 288 -3.36 -15.03 -6.15
CA TYR A 288 -2.49 -16.17 -6.38
C TYR A 288 -3.23 -17.30 -7.10
N GLU A 289 -4.36 -17.74 -6.55
CA GLU A 289 -5.15 -18.88 -7.05
C GLU A 289 -5.69 -18.65 -8.47
N GLU A 290 -6.05 -17.41 -8.81
CA GLU A 290 -6.69 -17.09 -10.08
C GLU A 290 -5.69 -16.77 -11.21
N PHE A 291 -4.49 -16.25 -10.90
CA PHE A 291 -3.64 -15.65 -11.93
C PHE A 291 -2.16 -16.03 -11.87
N TYR A 292 -1.63 -16.46 -10.71
CA TYR A 292 -0.17 -16.51 -10.53
C TYR A 292 0.48 -17.61 -11.36
N GLU A 293 -0.06 -18.82 -11.33
CA GLU A 293 0.54 -19.97 -12.02
C GLU A 293 0.55 -19.84 -13.54
N GLU A 294 -0.43 -19.15 -14.12
CA GLU A 294 -0.49 -18.93 -15.57
C GLU A 294 0.58 -17.95 -16.07
N ARG A 295 1.15 -17.11 -15.19
CA ARG A 295 2.18 -16.11 -15.55
C ARG A 295 3.27 -15.98 -14.48
N LYS A 296 3.73 -17.07 -13.91
CA LYS A 296 4.75 -17.09 -12.84
C LYS A 296 6.11 -16.52 -13.26
N ASP A 297 6.50 -16.65 -14.51
CA ASP A 297 7.78 -16.13 -15.03
C ASP A 297 7.79 -14.58 -15.09
N VAL A 298 6.61 -13.97 -15.24
CA VAL A 298 6.38 -12.53 -15.14
C VAL A 298 5.37 -12.29 -14.01
N PRO A 299 5.77 -12.29 -12.75
CA PRO A 299 4.87 -12.34 -11.61
C PRO A 299 3.83 -11.22 -11.61
N VAL A 300 2.54 -11.61 -11.52
CA VAL A 300 1.42 -10.65 -11.40
C VAL A 300 1.24 -10.18 -9.96
N LEU A 301 1.68 -10.99 -8.99
CA LEU A 301 1.50 -10.78 -7.56
C LEU A 301 2.83 -10.57 -6.85
N THR A 302 2.88 -9.64 -5.91
CA THR A 302 4.01 -9.43 -5.01
C THR A 302 3.54 -8.86 -3.66
N GLY A 303 4.28 -9.15 -2.60
CA GLY A 303 4.09 -8.55 -1.29
C GLY A 303 5.18 -7.53 -0.95
N VAL A 304 4.82 -6.53 -0.14
CA VAL A 304 5.77 -5.60 0.45
C VAL A 304 5.43 -5.31 1.91
N THR A 305 6.45 -5.17 2.75
CA THR A 305 6.27 -4.81 4.17
C THR A 305 7.21 -3.69 4.55
N LEU A 306 6.66 -2.61 5.12
CA LEU A 306 7.44 -1.56 5.76
C LEU A 306 7.82 -2.02 7.18
N LEU A 307 9.12 -2.11 7.44
CA LEU A 307 9.64 -2.53 8.75
C LEU A 307 9.54 -1.40 9.77
N VAL A 308 8.38 -1.24 10.39
CA VAL A 308 8.16 -0.22 11.44
C VAL A 308 8.97 -0.59 12.67
N PRO A 309 9.87 0.29 13.17
CA PRO A 309 10.77 -0.02 14.29
C PRO A 309 10.02 -0.55 15.52
N GLY A 310 10.45 -1.71 16.01
CA GLY A 310 9.92 -2.33 17.22
C GLY A 310 8.51 -2.91 17.16
N TYR A 311 7.74 -2.61 16.10
CA TYR A 311 6.37 -3.12 15.91
C TYR A 311 6.30 -4.23 14.87
N VAL A 312 6.84 -4.00 13.67
CA VAL A 312 6.90 -5.02 12.62
C VAL A 312 8.25 -5.72 12.74
N ASP A 313 8.31 -6.63 13.69
CA ASP A 313 9.51 -7.37 14.08
C ASP A 313 9.66 -8.70 13.33
N GLU A 314 10.67 -9.48 13.69
CA GLU A 314 10.96 -10.80 13.12
C GLU A 314 9.76 -11.74 13.21
N ARG A 315 8.99 -11.71 14.31
CA ARG A 315 7.81 -12.57 14.50
C ARG A 315 6.69 -12.25 13.51
N GLU A 316 6.43 -10.95 13.28
CA GLU A 316 5.47 -10.51 12.27
C GLU A 316 5.90 -10.95 10.87
N VAL A 317 7.17 -10.72 10.56
CA VAL A 317 7.75 -11.11 9.26
C VAL A 317 7.70 -12.61 9.06
N GLU A 318 8.03 -13.42 10.08
CA GLU A 318 7.96 -14.87 9.98
C GLU A 318 6.55 -15.38 9.61
N ASN A 319 5.52 -14.81 10.23
CA ASN A 319 4.15 -15.19 9.91
C ASN A 319 3.74 -14.75 8.49
N ILE A 320 4.15 -13.55 8.05
CA ILE A 320 3.90 -13.07 6.69
C ILE A 320 4.56 -13.99 5.66
N VAL A 321 5.85 -14.31 5.85
CA VAL A 321 6.59 -15.10 4.85
C VAL A 321 6.18 -16.56 4.84
N LYS A 322 5.76 -17.13 5.97
CA LYS A 322 5.12 -18.45 6.02
C LYS A 322 3.85 -18.47 5.18
N PHE A 323 2.97 -17.48 5.37
CA PHE A 323 1.76 -17.35 4.57
C PHE A 323 2.08 -17.26 3.06
N ILE A 324 3.08 -16.47 2.67
CA ILE A 324 3.49 -16.37 1.25
C ILE A 324 4.07 -17.70 0.76
N ALA A 325 4.94 -18.35 1.54
CA ALA A 325 5.61 -19.59 1.18
C ALA A 325 4.63 -20.76 1.05
N ASP A 326 3.58 -20.79 1.88
CA ASP A 326 2.49 -21.78 1.80
C ASP A 326 1.71 -21.69 0.48
N LEU A 327 1.71 -20.51 -0.16
CA LEU A 327 1.18 -20.33 -1.51
C LEU A 327 2.24 -20.69 -2.55
N ASN A 328 3.35 -19.98 -2.57
CA ASN A 328 4.49 -20.26 -3.46
C ASN A 328 5.74 -19.50 -2.99
N PRO A 329 6.88 -20.16 -2.70
CA PRO A 329 8.11 -19.50 -2.25
C PRO A 329 8.79 -18.61 -3.31
N ASP A 330 8.37 -18.68 -4.57
CA ASP A 330 8.87 -17.87 -5.67
C ASP A 330 8.13 -16.53 -5.85
N ILE A 331 7.07 -16.28 -5.08
CA ILE A 331 6.41 -14.97 -5.09
C ILE A 331 7.41 -13.90 -4.65
N PRO A 332 7.66 -12.85 -5.45
CA PRO A 332 8.57 -11.78 -5.07
C PRO A 332 8.08 -11.06 -3.81
N TYR A 333 8.99 -10.83 -2.88
CA TYR A 333 8.69 -10.12 -1.65
C TYR A 333 9.71 -9.04 -1.35
N SER A 334 9.26 -7.87 -0.93
CA SER A 334 10.14 -6.75 -0.63
C SER A 334 9.92 -6.21 0.77
N PHE A 335 11.01 -5.86 1.46
CA PHE A 335 10.98 -4.99 2.62
C PHE A 335 11.22 -3.55 2.22
N LEU A 336 10.68 -2.62 3.00
CA LEU A 336 11.06 -1.22 2.99
C LEU A 336 11.59 -0.82 4.37
N VAL A 337 12.71 -0.12 4.38
CA VAL A 337 13.23 0.52 5.58
C VAL A 337 12.36 1.75 5.88
N PHE A 338 11.87 1.84 7.12
CA PHE A 338 11.06 2.95 7.60
C PHE A 338 11.92 4.20 7.83
N HIS A 339 11.34 5.36 7.63
CA HIS A 339 11.88 6.64 8.11
C HIS A 339 10.79 7.41 8.87
N PRO A 340 11.18 8.28 9.84
CA PRO A 340 10.26 9.05 10.67
C PRO A 340 9.25 9.85 9.85
N ARG A 341 7.95 9.66 10.15
CA ARG A 341 6.89 10.36 9.44
C ARG A 341 5.60 10.43 10.27
N LEU A 342 4.79 11.45 10.03
CA LEU A 342 3.44 11.69 10.57
C LEU A 342 3.45 11.64 12.12
N PHE A 343 2.78 10.68 12.75
CA PHE A 343 2.72 10.51 14.20
C PHE A 343 3.90 9.72 14.78
N PHE A 344 4.77 9.16 13.92
CA PHE A 344 5.98 8.43 14.30
C PHE A 344 7.26 9.23 13.98
N LEU A 345 7.21 10.56 14.16
CA LEU A 345 8.37 11.45 13.96
C LEU A 345 9.47 11.23 15.01
N ASP A 346 9.12 10.74 16.17
CA ASP A 346 10.04 10.42 17.28
C ASP A 346 10.73 9.06 17.15
N MET A 347 10.25 8.22 16.22
CA MET A 347 10.87 6.93 15.92
C MET A 347 12.09 7.13 15.02
N GLY A 348 13.15 6.38 15.29
CA GLY A 348 14.31 6.33 14.39
C GLY A 348 14.00 5.59 13.08
N ILE A 349 14.98 5.57 12.18
CA ILE A 349 15.00 4.66 11.03
C ILE A 349 14.97 3.22 11.56
N THR A 350 14.43 2.26 10.80
CA THR A 350 14.45 0.84 11.18
C THR A 350 15.87 0.43 11.59
N PRO A 351 16.10 -0.08 12.80
CA PRO A 351 17.41 -0.53 13.23
C PRO A 351 17.99 -1.58 12.27
N LEU A 352 19.27 -1.46 11.93
CA LEU A 352 19.95 -2.42 11.03
C LEU A 352 19.78 -3.87 11.50
N GLU A 353 19.87 -4.09 12.79
CA GLU A 353 19.71 -5.42 13.39
C GLU A 353 18.29 -5.98 13.16
N GLN A 354 17.26 -5.15 13.25
CA GLN A 354 15.89 -5.56 12.91
C GLN A 354 15.76 -5.91 11.43
N VAL A 355 16.35 -5.10 10.54
CA VAL A 355 16.37 -5.38 9.10
C VAL A 355 17.07 -6.68 8.78
N LYS A 356 18.26 -6.93 9.39
CA LYS A 356 19.01 -8.18 9.23
C LYS A 356 18.20 -9.40 9.64
N LYS A 357 17.63 -9.39 10.87
CA LYS A 357 16.80 -10.50 11.36
C LYS A 357 15.60 -10.77 10.47
N CYS A 358 14.86 -9.74 10.11
CA CYS A 358 13.71 -9.87 9.22
C CYS A 358 14.09 -10.41 7.84
N TYR A 359 15.19 -9.91 7.25
CA TYR A 359 15.68 -10.39 5.96
C TYR A 359 16.14 -11.85 6.01
N GLN A 360 16.94 -12.22 7.01
CA GLN A 360 17.43 -13.59 7.19
C GLN A 360 16.27 -14.55 7.43
N THR A 361 15.27 -14.15 8.22
CA THR A 361 14.04 -14.94 8.42
C THR A 361 13.28 -15.13 7.13
N ALA A 362 13.07 -14.06 6.35
CA ALA A 362 12.40 -14.19 5.06
C ALA A 362 13.13 -15.12 4.08
N LYS A 363 14.46 -15.08 4.05
CA LYS A 363 15.29 -15.95 3.21
C LYS A 363 15.22 -17.44 3.56
N LYS A 364 14.76 -17.81 4.77
CA LYS A 364 14.52 -19.21 5.13
C LYS A 364 13.30 -19.79 4.41
N TYR A 365 12.34 -18.96 4.03
CA TYR A 365 11.05 -19.37 3.48
C TYR A 365 10.87 -18.98 2.02
N LEU A 366 11.46 -17.87 1.56
CA LEU A 366 11.23 -17.31 0.23
C LEU A 366 12.52 -17.24 -0.59
N ASN A 367 12.41 -17.60 -1.88
CA ASN A 367 13.52 -17.58 -2.82
C ASN A 367 13.85 -16.14 -3.29
N ARG A 368 12.85 -15.27 -3.38
CA ARG A 368 12.94 -13.94 -4.02
C ARG A 368 12.63 -12.84 -3.01
N VAL A 369 13.65 -12.36 -2.29
CA VAL A 369 13.53 -11.29 -1.27
C VAL A 369 14.41 -10.10 -1.59
N LYS A 370 13.85 -8.90 -1.51
CA LYS A 370 14.55 -7.62 -1.73
C LYS A 370 14.33 -6.67 -0.55
N VAL A 371 15.35 -5.86 -0.24
CA VAL A 371 15.22 -4.73 0.70
C VAL A 371 15.33 -3.43 -0.08
N GLY A 372 14.29 -2.61 -0.04
CA GLY A 372 14.27 -1.25 -0.57
C GLY A 372 14.70 -0.22 0.48
N ASN A 373 14.98 1.00 0.03
CA ASN A 373 15.44 2.12 0.87
C ASN A 373 16.73 1.83 1.65
N ILE A 374 17.58 0.91 1.16
CA ILE A 374 18.85 0.53 1.83
C ILE A 374 19.81 1.71 2.02
N HIS A 375 19.67 2.79 1.23
CA HIS A 375 20.44 4.01 1.38
C HIS A 375 20.21 4.72 2.74
N LEU A 376 19.16 4.36 3.46
CA LEU A 376 18.89 4.82 4.83
C LEU A 376 19.72 4.07 5.87
N LEU A 377 20.30 2.92 5.50
CA LEU A 377 21.07 2.06 6.41
C LEU A 377 22.58 2.31 6.24
N PRO A 378 23.39 2.06 7.27
CA PRO A 378 24.86 2.15 7.19
C PRO A 378 25.48 0.91 6.50
N ILE A 379 24.95 0.53 5.32
CA ILE A 379 25.40 -0.59 4.50
C ILE A 379 25.60 -0.17 3.05
N LYS A 380 26.43 -0.89 2.31
CA LYS A 380 26.71 -0.58 0.90
C LYS A 380 25.79 -1.33 -0.07
N SER A 381 25.35 -2.50 0.31
CA SER A 381 24.53 -3.37 -0.52
C SER A 381 23.69 -4.34 0.32
N GLN A 382 22.68 -4.95 -0.30
CA GLN A 382 21.86 -5.98 0.33
C GLN A 382 22.69 -7.20 0.79
N LYS A 383 23.84 -7.50 0.14
CA LYS A 383 24.74 -8.59 0.55
C LYS A 383 25.29 -8.40 1.96
N ASP A 384 25.32 -7.17 2.46
CA ASP A 384 25.78 -6.89 3.83
C ASP A 384 24.77 -7.35 4.90
N LEU A 385 23.51 -7.64 4.49
CA LEU A 385 22.48 -8.21 5.38
C LEU A 385 22.66 -9.73 5.56
N GLU A 386 23.45 -10.38 4.72
CA GLU A 386 23.73 -11.83 4.77
C GLU A 386 24.94 -12.15 5.67
N LYS A 387 25.70 -11.11 6.04
CA LYS A 387 26.85 -11.25 6.94
C LYS A 387 26.39 -11.28 8.40
N GLU A 388 26.96 -12.19 9.19
CA GLU A 388 26.78 -12.29 10.64
C GLU A 388 27.17 -11.00 11.38
#